data_91ae98467f977d75c598c05fb6856d4b
#
_entry.id   91ae98467f977d75c598c05fb6856d4b
#
_cell.length_a   1.000
_cell.length_b   1.000
_cell.length_c   1.000
_cell.angle_alpha   90.00
_cell.angle_beta   90.00
_cell.angle_gamma   90.00
#
_symmetry.space_group_name_H-M   'P 1'
#
loop_
_entity.id
_entity.type
_entity.pdbx_description
1 polymer ?
#
loop_
_entity_poly.entity_id
_entity_poly.type
_entity_poly.pdbx_seq_one_letter_code
_entity_poly.pdbx_strand_id
1 'polypeptide(L)'
;MKTTASTVKTSTATKPAELTKFSVDWKLNSTWEEGGNKCGGYEATLTNNSGSDVGSWTVKVTVPSGFKLTASWNGVFSVSGTTLTIKNESYNGSVPSGGNTGFGFNWSCPGDFTPSKATVNGSAASVGTNSGQNGGNDQPATTTTAVTIQTVPPAPEDPDGTTPVAAHGQLSVKGTQLVDKNGKGYQLRGMSTHGITWFPDFVNENAFRTLRDDWNTNVVRMAMYVDEWGNGQCYMQNKEGSTQLLEKGVDICIKLGMYVIIDWHVLNPGDPSQYTDEAINFFDKMSKKYADYPNIIYEIVNEPNGNATWKGVIKPYAEKVIPVIRKNDKDAVIIVGTPTWSQDIDQALADPLKYDNVMYALHFYAATHTDWLRERTEKCINGGLPIFVSEFGCCDASGNGGNDFAQTEKWLKLLDKYGVSYCNWNLANKNESSSCFKESAKADGKWSDSDYSESGAWIRKWFRNH
;
A
#
# COMPACT_ATOMS: atom_id res chain seq x y z
N MET A 1 60.66 49.31 -25.09
CA MET A 1 59.88 48.11 -25.45
C MET A 1 60.04 47.13 -24.35
N LYS A 2 59.00 46.94 -23.53
CA LYS A 2 58.98 45.97 -22.44
C LYS A 2 57.98 44.86 -22.85
N THR A 3 58.48 43.66 -23.07
CA THR A 3 57.72 42.46 -23.35
C THR A 3 57.25 41.85 -22.00
N THR A 4 55.97 41.78 -21.82
CA THR A 4 55.34 41.11 -20.70
C THR A 4 55.03 39.66 -21.06
N ALA A 5 55.63 38.70 -20.37
CA ALA A 5 55.37 37.27 -20.54
C ALA A 5 54.07 36.91 -19.77
N SER A 6 53.14 36.31 -20.51
CA SER A 6 51.91 35.75 -19.95
C SER A 6 52.15 34.34 -19.47
N THR A 7 51.97 34.09 -18.16
CA THR A 7 52.02 32.76 -17.57
C THR A 7 50.70 32.05 -17.76
N VAL A 8 50.73 30.99 -18.56
CA VAL A 8 49.61 30.05 -18.70
C VAL A 8 49.53 29.18 -17.44
N LYS A 9 48.47 29.29 -16.70
CA LYS A 9 48.14 28.36 -15.62
C LYS A 9 47.57 27.07 -16.22
N THR A 10 48.34 25.99 -16.10
CA THR A 10 47.88 24.64 -16.37
C THR A 10 46.84 24.24 -15.36
N SER A 11 45.60 24.05 -15.83
CA SER A 11 44.51 23.44 -15.07
C SER A 11 44.80 21.94 -14.96
N THR A 12 45.05 21.45 -13.76
CA THR A 12 45.08 20.01 -13.49
C THR A 12 43.64 19.48 -13.55
N ALA A 13 43.39 18.73 -14.62
CA ALA A 13 42.13 17.96 -14.71
C ALA A 13 42.08 16.93 -13.59
N THR A 14 41.09 17.05 -12.71
CA THR A 14 40.76 16.05 -11.71
C THR A 14 40.29 14.77 -12.44
N LYS A 15 41.01 13.66 -12.18
CA LYS A 15 40.65 12.31 -12.65
C LYS A 15 39.19 12.02 -12.25
N PRO A 16 38.32 11.50 -13.14
CA PRO A 16 36.97 11.07 -12.73
C PRO A 16 37.09 10.06 -11.61
N ALA A 17 36.25 10.20 -10.59
CA ALA A 17 36.16 9.24 -9.51
C ALA A 17 35.83 7.85 -10.11
N GLU A 18 36.64 6.85 -9.81
CA GLU A 18 36.38 5.47 -10.20
C GLU A 18 35.04 5.04 -9.59
N LEU A 19 34.08 4.66 -10.43
CA LEU A 19 32.80 4.12 -9.98
C LEU A 19 33.06 2.87 -9.14
N THR A 20 32.70 2.90 -7.87
CA THR A 20 32.78 1.74 -7.00
C THR A 20 31.74 0.71 -7.41
N LYS A 21 32.05 -0.59 -7.24
CA LYS A 21 31.14 -1.70 -7.58
C LYS A 21 29.80 -1.65 -6.86
N PHE A 22 29.75 -0.95 -5.74
CA PHE A 22 28.55 -0.78 -4.92
C PHE A 22 28.49 0.63 -4.36
N SER A 23 27.27 1.14 -4.14
CA SER A 23 27.03 2.31 -3.31
C SER A 23 26.08 1.97 -2.17
N VAL A 24 26.24 2.66 -1.05
CA VAL A 24 25.32 2.60 0.10
C VAL A 24 24.95 4.04 0.46
N ASP A 25 23.72 4.41 0.20
CA ASP A 25 23.20 5.73 0.49
C ASP A 25 22.41 5.69 1.79
N TRP A 26 22.83 6.49 2.79
CA TRP A 26 22.27 6.55 4.11
C TRP A 26 21.36 7.77 4.26
N LYS A 27 20.15 7.55 4.69
CA LYS A 27 19.18 8.58 5.05
C LYS A 27 18.97 8.55 6.55
N LEU A 28 19.30 9.65 7.22
CA LEU A 28 19.00 9.83 8.62
C LEU A 28 17.51 10.22 8.76
N ASN A 29 16.72 9.37 9.42
CA ASN A 29 15.28 9.61 9.59
C ASN A 29 14.97 10.49 10.79
N SER A 30 15.65 10.23 11.91
CA SER A 30 15.43 10.96 13.16
C SER A 30 16.62 10.84 14.10
N THR A 31 16.75 11.80 15.01
CA THR A 31 17.67 11.73 16.15
C THR A 31 16.96 12.18 17.42
N TRP A 32 17.32 11.56 18.56
CA TRP A 32 16.82 11.93 19.89
C TRP A 32 17.88 11.63 20.95
N GLU A 33 17.64 12.02 22.18
CA GLU A 33 18.52 11.69 23.31
C GLU A 33 17.75 10.86 24.32
N GLU A 34 18.38 9.79 24.79
CA GLU A 34 17.79 8.90 25.78
C GLU A 34 18.86 8.34 26.71
N GLY A 35 18.65 8.48 28.04
CA GLY A 35 19.58 7.96 29.03
C GLY A 35 21.01 8.52 28.94
N GLY A 36 21.19 9.73 28.44
CA GLY A 36 22.51 10.35 28.24
C GLY A 36 23.24 9.89 26.97
N ASN A 37 22.59 9.12 26.11
CA ASN A 37 23.12 8.71 24.82
C ASN A 37 22.42 9.47 23.68
N LYS A 38 23.15 9.65 22.58
CA LYS A 38 22.57 10.01 21.29
C LYS A 38 21.94 8.78 20.65
N CYS A 39 20.76 8.94 20.11
CA CYS A 39 20.02 7.90 19.42
C CYS A 39 19.61 8.39 18.03
N GLY A 40 19.36 7.46 17.10
CA GLY A 40 18.87 7.81 15.78
C GLY A 40 18.45 6.61 14.96
N GLY A 41 17.83 6.87 13.82
CA GLY A 41 17.43 5.86 12.85
C GLY A 41 18.02 6.14 11.47
N TYR A 42 18.61 5.13 10.85
CA TYR A 42 19.05 5.17 9.47
C TYR A 42 18.27 4.21 8.59
N GLU A 43 17.89 4.69 7.41
CA GLU A 43 17.59 3.86 6.26
C GLU A 43 18.76 3.88 5.29
N ALA A 44 18.99 2.77 4.62
CA ALA A 44 20.06 2.63 3.65
C ALA A 44 19.56 1.98 2.37
N THR A 45 20.01 2.51 1.23
CA THR A 45 19.82 1.91 -0.08
C THR A 45 21.17 1.40 -0.58
N LEU A 46 21.28 0.08 -0.75
CA LEU A 46 22.40 -0.59 -1.40
C LEU A 46 22.14 -0.70 -2.88
N THR A 47 23.00 -0.11 -3.72
CA THR A 47 22.93 -0.22 -5.18
C THR A 47 24.08 -1.08 -5.71
N ASN A 48 23.76 -2.00 -6.61
CA ASN A 48 24.73 -2.87 -7.28
C ASN A 48 25.18 -2.28 -8.61
N ASN A 49 26.33 -1.62 -8.63
CA ASN A 49 26.95 -1.05 -9.82
C ASN A 49 28.04 -1.99 -10.41
N SER A 50 28.09 -3.27 -10.01
CA SER A 50 29.20 -4.18 -10.35
C SER A 50 29.18 -4.66 -11.83
N GLY A 51 28.10 -4.43 -12.55
CA GLY A 51 27.92 -4.92 -13.92
C GLY A 51 27.44 -6.38 -13.99
N SER A 52 27.18 -7.03 -12.86
CA SER A 52 26.67 -8.41 -12.77
C SER A 52 25.70 -8.54 -11.61
N ASP A 53 24.74 -9.44 -11.73
CA ASP A 53 23.80 -9.75 -10.64
C ASP A 53 24.53 -10.34 -9.44
N VAL A 54 24.09 -10.00 -8.23
CA VAL A 54 24.59 -10.61 -6.99
C VAL A 54 23.45 -11.39 -6.32
N GLY A 55 23.73 -12.60 -5.87
CA GLY A 55 22.74 -13.47 -5.19
C GLY A 55 22.72 -13.27 -3.68
N SER A 56 23.70 -12.56 -3.11
CA SER A 56 23.77 -12.23 -1.70
C SER A 56 24.63 -11.01 -1.46
N TRP A 57 24.37 -10.30 -0.35
CA TRP A 57 25.19 -9.15 0.01
C TRP A 57 25.48 -9.11 1.52
N THR A 58 26.61 -8.52 1.83
CA THR A 58 27.05 -8.24 3.20
C THR A 58 27.66 -6.85 3.25
N VAL A 59 27.01 -5.95 3.99
CA VAL A 59 27.50 -4.60 4.26
C VAL A 59 28.22 -4.59 5.60
N LYS A 60 29.39 -3.96 5.68
CA LYS A 60 30.08 -3.69 6.93
C LYS A 60 30.32 -2.20 7.09
N VAL A 61 30.00 -1.68 8.26
CA VAL A 61 30.11 -0.26 8.61
C VAL A 61 30.92 -0.13 9.91
N THR A 62 31.79 0.88 9.97
CA THR A 62 32.47 1.22 11.22
C THR A 62 31.53 2.04 12.10
N VAL A 63 31.36 1.63 13.36
CA VAL A 63 30.54 2.28 14.38
C VAL A 63 31.39 2.71 15.57
N PRO A 64 30.99 3.75 16.33
CA PRO A 64 31.74 4.20 17.51
C PRO A 64 31.73 3.17 18.64
N SER A 65 32.68 3.30 19.55
CA SER A 65 32.70 2.52 20.79
C SER A 65 31.45 2.82 21.62
N GLY A 66 30.82 1.79 22.17
CA GLY A 66 29.56 1.94 22.91
C GLY A 66 28.31 1.97 22.03
N PHE A 67 28.46 1.80 20.71
CA PHE A 67 27.32 1.67 19.80
C PHE A 67 26.44 0.47 20.16
N LYS A 68 25.14 0.68 20.22
CA LYS A 68 24.11 -0.35 20.42
C LYS A 68 23.11 -0.28 19.30
N LEU A 69 22.80 -1.43 18.71
CA LEU A 69 21.67 -1.61 17.82
C LEU A 69 20.41 -1.75 18.67
N THR A 70 19.41 -0.91 18.46
CA THR A 70 18.15 -0.91 19.25
C THR A 70 16.97 -1.46 18.48
N ALA A 71 16.98 -1.36 17.15
CA ALA A 71 16.04 -2.01 16.24
C ALA A 71 16.71 -2.21 14.87
N SER A 72 16.20 -3.14 14.06
CA SER A 72 16.71 -3.36 12.69
C SER A 72 15.65 -4.03 11.82
N TRP A 73 15.71 -3.80 10.50
CA TRP A 73 14.80 -4.37 9.51
C TRP A 73 15.47 -4.59 8.16
N ASN A 74 14.93 -5.53 7.39
CA ASN A 74 15.38 -5.93 6.05
C ASN A 74 16.85 -6.40 5.99
N GLY A 75 17.36 -6.98 7.07
CA GLY A 75 18.70 -7.55 7.12
C GLY A 75 18.99 -8.29 8.43
N VAL A 76 19.98 -9.16 8.41
CA VAL A 76 20.50 -9.84 9.58
C VAL A 76 21.68 -9.04 10.13
N PHE A 77 21.50 -8.44 11.29
CA PHE A 77 22.44 -7.49 11.90
C PHE A 77 23.25 -8.11 13.02
N SER A 78 24.51 -7.75 13.10
CA SER A 78 25.39 -8.09 14.22
C SER A 78 26.42 -7.00 14.48
N VAL A 79 26.72 -6.72 15.76
CA VAL A 79 27.73 -5.77 16.19
C VAL A 79 28.85 -6.51 16.87
N SER A 80 30.09 -6.31 16.42
CA SER A 80 31.30 -6.86 17.05
C SER A 80 32.35 -5.77 17.14
N GLY A 81 32.67 -5.36 18.37
CA GLY A 81 33.56 -4.23 18.63
C GLY A 81 33.03 -2.94 17.98
N THR A 82 33.76 -2.38 17.05
CA THR A 82 33.41 -1.18 16.29
C THR A 82 32.95 -1.49 14.87
N THR A 83 32.45 -2.70 14.62
CA THR A 83 31.95 -3.10 13.30
C THR A 83 30.50 -3.55 13.39
N LEU A 84 29.63 -2.87 12.66
CA LEU A 84 28.28 -3.31 12.36
C LEU A 84 28.32 -4.11 11.06
N THR A 85 27.86 -5.35 11.10
CA THR A 85 27.72 -6.23 9.94
C THR A 85 26.27 -6.45 9.66
N ILE A 86 25.86 -6.25 8.41
CA ILE A 86 24.51 -6.38 7.91
C ILE A 86 24.52 -7.35 6.74
N LYS A 87 23.77 -8.43 6.81
CA LYS A 87 23.62 -9.41 5.72
C LYS A 87 22.21 -9.36 5.20
N ASN A 88 22.03 -9.77 3.95
CA ASN A 88 20.70 -9.93 3.39
C ASN A 88 19.86 -10.94 4.17
N GLU A 89 18.56 -10.74 4.15
CA GLU A 89 17.54 -11.73 4.45
C GLU A 89 17.36 -12.70 3.27
N SER A 90 16.65 -13.79 3.50
CA SER A 90 16.43 -14.81 2.45
C SER A 90 15.68 -14.25 1.22
N TYR A 91 14.89 -13.19 1.40
CA TYR A 91 14.04 -12.59 0.35
C TYR A 91 14.67 -11.42 -0.41
N ASN A 92 15.75 -10.78 0.11
CA ASN A 92 16.35 -9.59 -0.51
C ASN A 92 17.84 -9.75 -0.88
N GLY A 93 18.34 -10.99 -0.97
CA GLY A 93 19.74 -11.27 -1.29
C GLY A 93 20.07 -11.06 -2.76
N SER A 94 19.12 -11.25 -3.67
CA SER A 94 19.32 -11.09 -5.10
C SER A 94 19.15 -9.63 -5.50
N VAL A 95 20.26 -9.00 -5.96
CA VAL A 95 20.25 -7.60 -6.45
C VAL A 95 20.80 -7.59 -7.88
N PRO A 96 19.97 -7.35 -8.90
CA PRO A 96 20.41 -7.27 -10.29
C PRO A 96 21.45 -6.18 -10.51
N SER A 97 22.21 -6.30 -11.59
CA SER A 97 23.11 -5.23 -12.03
C SER A 97 22.33 -3.93 -12.28
N GLY A 98 22.74 -2.84 -11.66
CA GLY A 98 22.03 -1.56 -11.65
C GLY A 98 20.81 -1.49 -10.73
N GLY A 99 20.42 -2.61 -10.11
CA GLY A 99 19.33 -2.68 -9.15
C GLY A 99 19.76 -2.29 -7.73
N ASN A 100 18.80 -2.18 -6.82
CA ASN A 100 19.03 -1.81 -5.45
C ASN A 100 18.17 -2.64 -4.47
N THR A 101 18.53 -2.57 -3.19
CA THR A 101 17.77 -3.12 -2.06
C THR A 101 17.93 -2.21 -0.85
N GLY A 102 16.92 -2.19 0.03
CA GLY A 102 16.91 -1.34 1.22
C GLY A 102 17.03 -2.15 2.51
N PHE A 103 17.60 -1.53 3.54
CA PHE A 103 17.62 -2.02 4.92
C PHE A 103 17.73 -0.84 5.89
N GLY A 104 17.46 -1.06 7.17
CA GLY A 104 17.59 0.03 8.13
C GLY A 104 17.77 -0.43 9.56
N PHE A 105 18.09 0.53 10.45
CA PHE A 105 18.28 0.26 11.87
C PHE A 105 18.19 1.51 12.73
N ASN A 106 17.80 1.31 13.99
CA ASN A 106 17.92 2.31 15.04
C ASN A 106 19.15 2.01 15.91
N TRP A 107 19.78 3.07 16.40
CA TRP A 107 21.01 2.99 17.16
C TRP A 107 20.98 3.92 18.38
N SER A 108 21.86 3.58 19.35
CA SER A 108 22.18 4.42 20.50
C SER A 108 23.69 4.35 20.76
N CYS A 109 24.33 5.49 21.03
CA CYS A 109 25.75 5.56 21.42
C CYS A 109 26.05 6.83 22.22
N PRO A 110 27.22 6.90 22.90
CA PRO A 110 27.58 8.08 23.73
C PRO A 110 27.77 9.39 22.96
N GLY A 111 27.86 9.37 21.64
CA GLY A 111 28.08 10.54 20.77
C GLY A 111 27.36 10.43 19.46
N ASP A 112 27.53 11.42 18.58
CA ASP A 112 26.95 11.40 17.25
C ASP A 112 27.52 10.26 16.40
N PHE A 113 26.68 9.66 15.58
CA PHE A 113 27.07 8.64 14.63
C PHE A 113 26.56 8.98 13.23
N THR A 114 27.50 9.01 12.29
CA THR A 114 27.20 9.12 10.85
C THR A 114 28.00 8.07 10.10
N PRO A 115 27.33 7.17 9.33
CA PRO A 115 28.05 6.20 8.51
C PRO A 115 28.91 6.91 7.47
N SER A 116 30.22 6.74 7.53
CA SER A 116 31.16 7.44 6.63
C SER A 116 31.96 6.49 5.74
N LYS A 117 31.98 5.20 6.05
CA LYS A 117 32.69 4.16 5.30
C LYS A 117 31.90 2.87 5.34
N ALA A 118 31.74 2.24 4.20
CA ALA A 118 31.12 0.93 4.09
C ALA A 118 31.91 0.03 3.13
N THR A 119 31.82 -1.26 3.35
CA THR A 119 32.22 -2.28 2.37
C THR A 119 31.03 -3.15 2.05
N VAL A 120 30.91 -3.57 0.79
CA VAL A 120 29.90 -4.52 0.34
C VAL A 120 30.62 -5.72 -0.27
N ASN A 121 30.34 -6.91 0.24
CA ASN A 121 31.02 -8.15 -0.16
C ASN A 121 32.57 -8.04 -0.16
N GLY A 122 33.10 -7.31 0.84
CA GLY A 122 34.54 -7.08 0.99
C GLY A 122 35.13 -5.99 0.10
N SER A 123 34.37 -5.42 -0.84
CA SER A 123 34.81 -4.30 -1.68
C SER A 123 34.39 -2.96 -1.06
N ALA A 124 35.22 -1.94 -1.17
CA ALA A 124 34.85 -0.59 -0.76
C ALA A 124 33.62 -0.11 -1.55
N ALA A 125 32.65 0.47 -0.86
CA ALA A 125 31.47 1.07 -1.45
C ALA A 125 31.53 2.60 -1.36
N SER A 126 30.95 3.31 -2.34
CA SER A 126 30.68 4.73 -2.18
C SER A 126 29.58 4.92 -1.12
N VAL A 127 29.72 5.94 -0.31
CA VAL A 127 28.80 6.25 0.79
C VAL A 127 28.21 7.63 0.56
N GLY A 128 26.89 7.70 0.33
CA GLY A 128 26.12 8.94 0.35
C GLY A 128 25.48 9.14 1.73
N THR A 129 25.47 10.36 2.24
CA THR A 129 24.77 10.74 3.47
C THR A 129 23.93 11.98 3.21
N ASN A 130 22.60 11.85 3.25
CA ASN A 130 21.69 12.99 3.24
C ASN A 130 21.28 13.34 4.67
N SER A 131 21.92 14.37 5.24
CA SER A 131 21.50 14.98 6.49
C SER A 131 20.45 16.05 6.20
N GLY A 132 19.22 15.84 6.66
CA GLY A 132 18.20 16.88 6.67
C GLY A 132 18.60 17.98 7.68
N GLN A 133 19.03 19.14 7.21
CA GLN A 133 19.15 20.34 8.02
C GLN A 133 18.06 21.34 7.63
N ASN A 134 17.27 21.73 8.64
CA ASN A 134 16.48 22.97 8.63
C ASN A 134 17.41 24.16 8.90
N GLY A 135 17.31 25.20 8.07
CA GLY A 135 17.80 26.55 8.41
C GLY A 135 18.39 27.34 7.25
N GLY A 136 17.62 28.20 6.69
CA GLY A 136 17.72 29.54 6.11
C GLY A 136 18.98 30.04 5.38
N ASN A 137 18.68 30.55 4.22
CA ASN A 137 19.16 31.74 3.47
C ASN A 137 20.32 31.65 2.46
N ASP A 138 19.86 31.90 1.25
CA ASP A 138 20.37 32.78 0.16
C ASP A 138 21.51 32.34 -0.80
N GLN A 139 21.03 31.96 -2.00
CA GLN A 139 21.34 32.42 -3.38
C GLN A 139 22.56 31.84 -4.12
N PRO A 140 22.50 31.79 -5.50
CA PRO A 140 21.52 31.16 -6.39
C PRO A 140 22.11 29.92 -7.07
N ALA A 141 21.41 28.83 -6.97
CA ALA A 141 21.75 27.60 -7.68
C ALA A 141 21.19 27.63 -9.10
N THR A 142 21.99 27.25 -10.03
CA THR A 142 21.59 26.84 -11.37
C THR A 142 20.56 25.73 -11.26
N THR A 143 19.35 26.01 -11.71
CA THR A 143 18.19 25.11 -11.67
C THR A 143 18.44 23.93 -12.61
N THR A 144 18.91 22.81 -12.08
CA THR A 144 18.65 21.52 -12.70
C THR A 144 17.33 21.05 -12.12
N THR A 145 16.24 21.33 -12.82
CA THR A 145 14.93 20.80 -12.49
C THR A 145 15.04 19.28 -12.58
N ALA A 146 15.07 18.61 -11.43
CA ALA A 146 14.75 17.21 -11.38
C ALA A 146 13.28 17.12 -11.78
N VAL A 147 13.02 16.75 -13.03
CA VAL A 147 11.72 16.36 -13.51
C VAL A 147 11.36 15.11 -12.73
N THR A 148 10.55 15.27 -11.69
CA THR A 148 9.78 14.16 -11.15
C THR A 148 8.91 13.70 -12.31
N ILE A 149 9.29 12.63 -12.97
CA ILE A 149 8.45 11.97 -13.95
C ILE A 149 7.26 11.44 -13.14
N GLN A 150 6.17 12.21 -13.09
CA GLN A 150 4.88 11.64 -12.80
C GLN A 150 4.66 10.63 -13.94
N THR A 151 4.83 9.35 -13.64
CA THR A 151 4.44 8.32 -14.58
C THR A 151 2.96 8.49 -14.82
N VAL A 152 2.61 8.89 -16.03
CA VAL A 152 1.20 8.89 -16.47
C VAL A 152 0.76 7.45 -16.40
N PRO A 153 -0.38 7.14 -15.75
CA PRO A 153 -0.92 5.79 -15.77
C PRO A 153 -1.03 5.24 -17.20
N PRO A 154 -0.81 3.94 -17.39
CA PRO A 154 -0.83 3.35 -18.73
C PRO A 154 -2.21 3.49 -19.37
N ALA A 155 -2.26 3.62 -20.69
CA ALA A 155 -3.52 3.53 -21.40
C ALA A 155 -4.12 2.11 -21.22
N PRO A 156 -5.46 1.99 -21.10
CA PRO A 156 -6.11 0.69 -20.97
C PRO A 156 -5.81 -0.22 -22.17
N GLU A 157 -5.51 -1.49 -21.91
CA GLU A 157 -5.50 -2.54 -22.93
C GLU A 157 -6.94 -3.04 -23.12
N ASP A 158 -7.65 -2.48 -24.08
CA ASP A 158 -9.01 -2.89 -24.40
C ASP A 158 -9.24 -2.91 -25.91
N PRO A 159 -8.66 -3.86 -26.62
CA PRO A 159 -8.79 -3.96 -28.07
C PRO A 159 -10.24 -4.19 -28.55
N ASP A 160 -11.10 -4.74 -27.70
CA ASP A 160 -12.46 -5.16 -28.10
C ASP A 160 -13.58 -4.40 -27.35
N GLY A 161 -13.28 -3.45 -26.49
CA GLY A 161 -14.26 -2.71 -25.67
C GLY A 161 -15.03 -3.57 -24.65
N THR A 162 -14.45 -4.71 -24.24
CA THR A 162 -15.12 -5.74 -23.42
C THR A 162 -14.71 -5.72 -21.97
N THR A 163 -13.68 -4.94 -21.60
CA THR A 163 -13.26 -4.86 -20.19
C THR A 163 -14.34 -4.21 -19.32
N PRO A 164 -14.39 -4.50 -18.02
CA PRO A 164 -15.37 -3.94 -17.10
C PRO A 164 -15.53 -2.42 -17.23
N VAL A 165 -14.42 -1.68 -17.26
CA VAL A 165 -14.46 -0.20 -17.33
C VAL A 165 -14.87 0.30 -18.71
N ALA A 166 -14.41 -0.31 -19.80
CA ALA A 166 -14.82 0.10 -21.14
C ALA A 166 -16.33 -0.08 -21.37
N ALA A 167 -16.86 -1.20 -20.88
CA ALA A 167 -18.29 -1.50 -20.97
C ALA A 167 -19.14 -0.55 -20.11
N HIS A 168 -18.73 -0.31 -18.85
CA HIS A 168 -19.56 0.34 -17.85
C HIS A 168 -19.16 1.79 -17.53
N GLY A 169 -17.89 2.20 -17.76
CA GLY A 169 -17.40 3.57 -17.59
C GLY A 169 -17.42 4.05 -16.13
N GLN A 170 -17.59 5.37 -15.95
CA GLN A 170 -17.67 5.96 -14.62
C GLN A 170 -18.91 5.44 -13.87
N LEU A 171 -18.66 4.96 -12.63
CA LEU A 171 -19.73 4.52 -11.76
C LEU A 171 -20.25 5.68 -10.91
N SER A 172 -21.53 5.58 -10.52
CA SER A 172 -22.15 6.51 -9.58
C SER A 172 -23.10 5.77 -8.64
N VAL A 173 -23.53 6.44 -7.58
CA VAL A 173 -24.48 5.89 -6.60
C VAL A 173 -25.88 6.41 -6.90
N LYS A 174 -26.85 5.52 -7.11
CA LYS A 174 -28.26 5.88 -7.29
C LYS A 174 -29.12 5.06 -6.34
N GLY A 175 -29.76 5.73 -5.39
CA GLY A 175 -30.46 5.04 -4.31
C GLY A 175 -29.45 4.21 -3.49
N THR A 176 -29.64 2.91 -3.44
CA THR A 176 -28.78 1.98 -2.67
C THR A 176 -27.77 1.21 -3.54
N GLN A 177 -27.69 1.50 -4.85
CA GLN A 177 -26.89 0.71 -5.79
C GLN A 177 -25.83 1.54 -6.50
N LEU A 178 -24.75 0.88 -6.90
CA LEU A 178 -23.89 1.38 -7.96
C LEU A 178 -24.60 1.25 -9.31
N VAL A 179 -24.44 2.29 -10.12
CA VAL A 179 -24.93 2.31 -11.51
C VAL A 179 -23.80 2.69 -12.45
N ASP A 180 -23.84 2.15 -13.67
CA ASP A 180 -22.88 2.45 -14.72
C ASP A 180 -23.17 3.80 -15.41
N LYS A 181 -22.33 4.16 -16.40
CA LYS A 181 -22.47 5.39 -17.22
C LYS A 181 -23.84 5.57 -17.87
N ASN A 182 -24.63 4.50 -18.02
CA ASN A 182 -25.96 4.51 -18.59
C ASN A 182 -27.08 4.54 -17.52
N GLY A 183 -26.70 4.60 -16.24
CA GLY A 183 -27.63 4.57 -15.10
C GLY A 183 -28.22 3.19 -14.80
N LYS A 184 -27.66 2.12 -15.36
CA LYS A 184 -28.03 0.73 -15.09
C LYS A 184 -27.27 0.20 -13.89
N GLY A 185 -27.97 -0.52 -12.99
CA GLY A 185 -27.32 -1.18 -11.85
C GLY A 185 -26.17 -2.07 -12.29
N TYR A 186 -25.00 -1.90 -11.66
CA TYR A 186 -23.81 -2.68 -11.91
C TYR A 186 -23.16 -3.10 -10.59
N GLN A 187 -23.02 -4.39 -10.40
CA GLN A 187 -22.45 -4.96 -9.19
C GLN A 187 -20.96 -5.26 -9.39
N LEU A 188 -20.12 -4.75 -8.50
CA LEU A 188 -18.72 -5.12 -8.45
C LEU A 188 -18.55 -6.38 -7.60
N ARG A 189 -17.77 -7.34 -8.12
CA ARG A 189 -17.39 -8.58 -7.46
C ARG A 189 -15.88 -8.76 -7.60
N GLY A 190 -15.17 -8.79 -6.50
CA GLY A 190 -13.72 -8.80 -6.58
C GLY A 190 -12.99 -9.34 -5.39
N MET A 191 -11.69 -9.11 -5.44
CA MET A 191 -10.73 -9.56 -4.44
C MET A 191 -10.07 -8.37 -3.76
N SER A 192 -9.94 -8.44 -2.44
CA SER A 192 -9.01 -7.60 -1.70
C SER A 192 -7.62 -8.25 -1.68
N THR A 193 -6.57 -7.50 -1.92
CA THR A 193 -5.24 -7.93 -1.49
C THR A 193 -5.25 -8.14 0.03
N HIS A 194 -4.36 -8.95 0.58
CA HIS A 194 -3.91 -8.76 1.96
C HIS A 194 -3.13 -7.43 2.02
N GLY A 195 -2.66 -7.00 3.19
CA GLY A 195 -1.80 -5.83 3.27
C GLY A 195 -0.72 -5.86 2.19
N ILE A 196 -0.76 -4.88 1.27
CA ILE A 196 0.08 -4.88 0.06
C ILE A 196 1.57 -4.94 0.37
N THR A 197 2.00 -4.34 1.48
CA THR A 197 3.41 -4.31 1.89
C THR A 197 3.87 -5.61 2.55
N TRP A 198 2.97 -6.45 3.05
CA TRP A 198 3.29 -7.79 3.57
C TRP A 198 3.31 -8.85 2.49
N PHE A 199 2.48 -8.69 1.44
CA PHE A 199 2.37 -9.59 0.30
C PHE A 199 2.58 -8.85 -1.03
N PRO A 200 3.71 -8.12 -1.21
CA PRO A 200 3.92 -7.24 -2.35
C PRO A 200 3.99 -7.99 -3.69
N ASP A 201 4.38 -9.25 -3.67
CA ASP A 201 4.51 -10.07 -4.87
C ASP A 201 3.16 -10.38 -5.53
N PHE A 202 2.05 -10.35 -4.77
CA PHE A 202 0.71 -10.48 -5.33
C PHE A 202 0.24 -9.24 -6.10
N VAL A 203 0.90 -8.08 -5.92
CA VAL A 203 0.65 -6.86 -6.68
C VAL A 203 1.40 -6.94 -8.02
N ASN A 204 0.88 -7.74 -8.95
CA ASN A 204 1.45 -7.89 -10.27
C ASN A 204 0.38 -8.12 -11.35
N GLU A 205 0.73 -7.81 -12.60
CA GLU A 205 -0.20 -7.83 -13.72
C GLU A 205 -0.79 -9.23 -14.01
N ASN A 206 0.03 -10.27 -13.92
CA ASN A 206 -0.45 -11.62 -14.19
C ASN A 206 -1.49 -12.07 -13.15
N ALA A 207 -1.26 -11.76 -11.87
CA ALA A 207 -2.21 -12.05 -10.81
C ALA A 207 -3.56 -11.37 -11.06
N PHE A 208 -3.57 -10.06 -11.33
CA PHE A 208 -4.81 -9.30 -11.56
C PHE A 208 -5.47 -9.70 -12.89
N ARG A 209 -4.69 -10.00 -13.93
CA ARG A 209 -5.21 -10.54 -15.18
C ARG A 209 -5.92 -11.88 -14.97
N THR A 210 -5.35 -12.78 -14.18
CA THR A 210 -5.99 -14.07 -13.84
C THR A 210 -7.26 -13.88 -13.03
N LEU A 211 -7.28 -12.93 -12.10
CA LEU A 211 -8.53 -12.57 -11.40
C LEU A 211 -9.61 -12.12 -12.39
N ARG A 212 -9.27 -11.27 -13.37
CA ARG A 212 -10.22 -10.81 -14.38
C ARG A 212 -10.66 -11.94 -15.31
N ASP A 213 -9.70 -12.65 -15.94
CA ASP A 213 -9.96 -13.54 -17.07
C ASP A 213 -10.43 -14.93 -16.64
N ASP A 214 -9.97 -15.42 -15.49
CA ASP A 214 -10.31 -16.75 -14.98
C ASP A 214 -11.32 -16.73 -13.83
N TRP A 215 -11.20 -15.74 -12.91
CA TRP A 215 -12.13 -15.66 -11.78
C TRP A 215 -13.38 -14.83 -12.08
N ASN A 216 -13.45 -14.14 -13.22
CA ASN A 216 -14.55 -13.24 -13.58
C ASN A 216 -14.72 -12.06 -12.59
N THR A 217 -13.61 -11.57 -12.01
CA THR A 217 -13.64 -10.39 -11.13
C THR A 217 -13.57 -9.12 -11.94
N ASN A 218 -14.20 -8.06 -11.46
CA ASN A 218 -14.23 -6.75 -12.12
C ASN A 218 -13.63 -5.62 -11.28
N VAL A 219 -13.24 -5.91 -10.04
CA VAL A 219 -12.61 -4.95 -9.11
C VAL A 219 -11.52 -5.62 -8.27
N VAL A 220 -10.46 -4.86 -7.97
CA VAL A 220 -9.45 -5.23 -6.97
C VAL A 220 -9.43 -4.17 -5.87
N ARG A 221 -9.46 -4.59 -4.62
CA ARG A 221 -9.27 -3.71 -3.47
C ARG A 221 -7.82 -3.77 -3.02
N MET A 222 -7.16 -2.62 -2.96
CA MET A 222 -5.75 -2.48 -2.60
C MET A 222 -5.63 -2.08 -1.13
N ALA A 223 -5.47 -3.06 -0.24
CA ALA A 223 -5.41 -2.86 1.20
C ALA A 223 -4.05 -2.27 1.62
N MET A 224 -3.94 -0.94 1.67
CA MET A 224 -2.75 -0.25 2.15
C MET A 224 -2.90 0.09 3.63
N TYR A 225 -2.34 -0.76 4.49
CA TYR A 225 -2.34 -0.53 5.94
C TYR A 225 -1.69 0.81 6.29
N VAL A 226 -2.42 1.61 7.06
CA VAL A 226 -1.96 2.95 7.47
C VAL A 226 -0.93 2.83 8.58
N ASP A 227 -1.28 2.07 9.60
CA ASP A 227 -0.44 1.72 10.74
C ASP A 227 -0.83 0.33 11.24
N GLU A 228 0.00 -0.29 12.04
CA GLU A 228 -0.30 -1.54 12.73
C GLU A 228 0.57 -1.60 13.99
N TRP A 229 0.25 -0.71 14.95
CA TRP A 229 1.02 -0.54 16.20
C TRP A 229 2.51 -0.25 15.95
N GLY A 230 2.83 0.55 14.91
CA GLY A 230 4.21 0.89 14.56
C GLY A 230 4.96 -0.20 13.80
N ASN A 231 4.26 -1.17 13.20
CA ASN A 231 4.86 -2.17 12.33
C ASN A 231 5.48 -1.50 11.09
N GLY A 232 6.78 -1.70 10.86
CA GLY A 232 7.56 -1.07 9.80
C GLY A 232 7.16 -1.39 8.35
N GLN A 233 6.08 -2.10 8.14
CA GLN A 233 5.54 -2.46 6.82
C GLN A 233 4.27 -1.67 6.44
N CYS A 234 3.90 -0.64 7.22
CA CYS A 234 2.71 0.17 6.96
C CYS A 234 3.06 1.54 6.36
N TYR A 235 2.05 2.25 5.90
CA TYR A 235 2.20 3.58 5.29
C TYR A 235 2.92 4.57 6.22
N MET A 236 2.56 4.65 7.51
CA MET A 236 3.17 5.60 8.44
C MET A 236 4.68 5.39 8.61
N GLN A 237 5.17 4.18 8.43
CA GLN A 237 6.58 3.82 8.55
C GLN A 237 7.32 3.91 7.20
N ASN A 238 6.61 3.75 6.07
CA ASN A 238 7.17 3.79 4.72
C ASN A 238 6.19 4.40 3.71
N LYS A 239 5.94 5.71 3.84
CA LYS A 239 4.93 6.43 3.02
C LYS A 239 5.19 6.32 1.53
N GLU A 240 6.45 6.48 1.12
CA GLU A 240 6.82 6.45 -0.30
C GLU A 240 6.70 5.04 -0.88
N GLY A 241 7.27 4.03 -0.25
CA GLY A 241 7.22 2.65 -0.72
C GLY A 241 5.80 2.09 -0.75
N SER A 242 5.00 2.36 0.30
CA SER A 242 3.59 1.95 0.33
C SER A 242 2.78 2.64 -0.77
N THR A 243 3.03 3.94 -1.00
CA THR A 243 2.36 4.68 -2.08
C THR A 243 2.77 4.16 -3.46
N GLN A 244 4.05 3.92 -3.72
CA GLN A 244 4.54 3.39 -5.01
C GLN A 244 3.96 2.01 -5.30
N LEU A 245 3.87 1.14 -4.29
CA LEU A 245 3.28 -0.20 -4.44
C LEU A 245 1.77 -0.13 -4.70
N LEU A 246 1.07 0.77 -4.02
CA LEU A 246 -0.34 1.04 -4.29
C LEU A 246 -0.54 1.57 -5.71
N GLU A 247 0.22 2.59 -6.13
CA GLU A 247 0.18 3.17 -7.48
C GLU A 247 0.44 2.11 -8.54
N LYS A 248 1.40 1.20 -8.32
CA LYS A 248 1.64 0.04 -9.20
C LYS A 248 0.39 -0.81 -9.39
N GLY A 249 -0.32 -1.15 -8.30
CA GLY A 249 -1.55 -1.94 -8.37
C GLY A 249 -2.68 -1.19 -9.08
N VAL A 250 -2.83 0.10 -8.81
CA VAL A 250 -3.82 0.97 -9.48
C VAL A 250 -3.54 1.05 -10.99
N ASP A 251 -2.29 1.30 -11.39
CA ASP A 251 -1.88 1.38 -12.79
C ASP A 251 -2.11 0.05 -13.54
N ILE A 252 -1.90 -1.10 -12.88
CA ILE A 252 -2.23 -2.42 -13.43
C ILE A 252 -3.75 -2.55 -13.65
N CYS A 253 -4.59 -2.15 -12.68
CA CYS A 253 -6.04 -2.20 -12.85
C CYS A 253 -6.52 -1.29 -13.98
N ILE A 254 -5.98 -0.08 -14.11
CA ILE A 254 -6.25 0.83 -15.23
C ILE A 254 -5.90 0.15 -16.56
N LYS A 255 -4.68 -0.39 -16.68
CA LYS A 255 -4.22 -1.11 -17.86
C LYS A 255 -5.15 -2.28 -18.23
N LEU A 256 -5.60 -3.03 -17.24
CA LEU A 256 -6.48 -4.19 -17.44
C LEU A 256 -7.96 -3.81 -17.61
N GLY A 257 -8.33 -2.54 -17.51
CA GLY A 257 -9.72 -2.09 -17.59
C GLY A 257 -10.59 -2.60 -16.44
N MET A 258 -10.01 -2.82 -15.26
CA MET A 258 -10.70 -3.22 -14.02
C MET A 258 -10.94 -2.01 -13.14
N TYR A 259 -11.96 -2.06 -12.30
CA TYR A 259 -12.11 -1.10 -11.22
C TYR A 259 -11.11 -1.38 -10.10
N VAL A 260 -10.77 -0.36 -9.33
CA VAL A 260 -9.84 -0.49 -8.21
C VAL A 260 -10.30 0.36 -7.03
N ILE A 261 -10.26 -0.23 -5.83
CA ILE A 261 -10.50 0.47 -4.57
C ILE A 261 -9.16 0.82 -3.96
N ILE A 262 -8.90 2.11 -3.81
CA ILE A 262 -7.77 2.65 -3.06
C ILE A 262 -8.19 2.69 -1.61
N ASP A 263 -7.73 1.72 -0.82
CA ASP A 263 -8.12 1.54 0.57
C ASP A 263 -7.07 2.09 1.54
N TRP A 264 -7.48 3.12 2.27
CA TRP A 264 -6.79 3.65 3.44
C TRP A 264 -7.10 2.75 4.64
N HIS A 265 -6.32 1.66 4.77
CA HIS A 265 -6.61 0.52 5.64
C HIS A 265 -6.27 0.81 7.11
N VAL A 266 -7.14 1.56 7.77
CA VAL A 266 -7.07 1.80 9.23
C VAL A 266 -7.63 0.58 9.95
N LEU A 267 -6.84 -0.03 10.84
CA LEU A 267 -7.25 -1.18 11.66
C LEU A 267 -6.74 -1.05 13.10
N ASN A 268 -5.43 -0.92 13.30
CA ASN A 268 -4.80 -0.80 14.60
C ASN A 268 -3.75 0.35 14.63
N PRO A 269 -4.00 1.42 15.40
CA PRO A 269 -5.22 1.76 16.14
C PRO A 269 -6.41 2.08 15.23
N GLY A 270 -7.62 1.74 15.69
CA GLY A 270 -8.86 1.83 14.90
C GLY A 270 -9.51 3.21 14.85
N ASP A 271 -8.88 4.25 15.38
CA ASP A 271 -9.39 5.62 15.35
C ASP A 271 -8.78 6.39 14.16
N PRO A 272 -9.56 6.62 13.07
CA PRO A 272 -9.05 7.30 11.87
C PRO A 272 -8.69 8.77 12.11
N SER A 273 -9.19 9.39 13.18
CA SER A 273 -8.90 10.80 13.47
C SER A 273 -7.43 11.04 13.77
N GLN A 274 -6.70 10.02 14.22
CA GLN A 274 -5.26 10.07 14.46
C GLN A 274 -4.45 10.27 13.18
N TYR A 275 -5.01 9.92 12.03
CA TYR A 275 -4.36 9.97 10.72
C TYR A 275 -4.99 10.99 9.77
N THR A 276 -5.82 11.94 10.27
CA THR A 276 -6.60 12.86 9.43
C THR A 276 -5.72 13.67 8.48
N ASP A 277 -4.65 14.28 8.97
CA ASP A 277 -3.78 15.12 8.14
C ASP A 277 -3.03 14.31 7.08
N GLU A 278 -2.62 13.10 7.43
CA GLU A 278 -1.99 12.18 6.48
C GLU A 278 -2.98 11.69 5.42
N ALA A 279 -4.20 11.35 5.82
CA ALA A 279 -5.27 10.96 4.89
C ALA A 279 -5.59 12.11 3.91
N ILE A 280 -5.67 13.35 4.39
CA ILE A 280 -5.85 14.55 3.55
C ILE A 280 -4.73 14.66 2.52
N ASN A 281 -3.48 14.57 2.93
CA ASN A 281 -2.33 14.65 2.04
C ASN A 281 -2.31 13.50 1.02
N PHE A 282 -2.57 12.29 1.48
CA PHE A 282 -2.61 11.09 0.65
C PHE A 282 -3.72 11.17 -0.41
N PHE A 283 -4.95 11.47 0.01
CA PHE A 283 -6.08 11.54 -0.93
C PHE A 283 -6.02 12.75 -1.84
N ASP A 284 -5.45 13.91 -1.42
CA ASP A 284 -5.18 15.02 -2.34
C ASP A 284 -4.23 14.59 -3.46
N LYS A 285 -3.18 13.83 -3.13
CA LYS A 285 -2.23 13.28 -4.12
C LYS A 285 -2.92 12.27 -5.05
N MET A 286 -3.62 11.28 -4.49
CA MET A 286 -4.25 10.21 -5.27
C MET A 286 -5.35 10.73 -6.17
N SER A 287 -6.25 11.57 -5.64
CA SER A 287 -7.35 12.12 -6.41
C SER A 287 -6.90 13.09 -7.53
N LYS A 288 -5.78 13.81 -7.34
CA LYS A 288 -5.17 14.59 -8.43
C LYS A 288 -4.59 13.70 -9.53
N LYS A 289 -3.91 12.62 -9.13
CA LYS A 289 -3.23 11.72 -10.08
C LYS A 289 -4.23 10.96 -10.95
N TYR A 290 -5.35 10.55 -10.36
CA TYR A 290 -6.26 9.60 -10.98
C TYR A 290 -7.64 10.16 -11.34
N ALA A 291 -7.87 11.49 -11.24
CA ALA A 291 -9.16 12.12 -11.47
C ALA A 291 -9.82 11.81 -12.85
N ASP A 292 -9.00 11.58 -13.88
CA ASP A 292 -9.47 11.34 -15.24
C ASP A 292 -9.76 9.85 -15.54
N TYR A 293 -9.60 8.96 -14.52
CA TYR A 293 -9.75 7.52 -14.69
C TYR A 293 -11.05 7.01 -14.04
N PRO A 294 -12.00 6.49 -14.81
CA PRO A 294 -13.27 5.98 -14.29
C PRO A 294 -13.13 4.68 -13.47
N ASN A 295 -11.91 4.16 -13.38
CA ASN A 295 -11.59 2.94 -12.65
C ASN A 295 -11.65 3.11 -11.12
N ILE A 296 -11.52 4.36 -10.60
CA ILE A 296 -11.09 4.62 -9.24
C ILE A 296 -12.26 4.73 -8.27
N ILE A 297 -12.15 4.03 -7.15
CA ILE A 297 -13.02 4.15 -5.99
C ILE A 297 -12.10 4.41 -4.78
N TYR A 298 -12.48 5.34 -3.92
CA TYR A 298 -11.70 5.64 -2.71
C TYR A 298 -12.41 5.08 -1.49
N GLU A 299 -11.72 4.23 -0.72
CA GLU A 299 -12.15 3.81 0.60
C GLU A 299 -11.33 4.57 1.64
N ILE A 300 -11.96 5.55 2.29
CA ILE A 300 -11.25 6.51 3.13
C ILE A 300 -10.97 6.03 4.55
N VAL A 301 -11.56 4.93 4.96
CA VAL A 301 -11.26 4.23 6.21
C VAL A 301 -11.83 2.81 6.13
N ASN A 302 -11.02 1.81 6.51
CA ASN A 302 -11.35 0.38 6.44
C ASN A 302 -12.25 -0.07 7.61
N GLU A 303 -11.68 -0.18 8.82
CA GLU A 303 -12.34 -0.78 9.98
C GLU A 303 -12.18 0.06 11.26
N PRO A 304 -12.89 1.18 11.35
CA PRO A 304 -12.91 1.94 12.59
C PRO A 304 -13.43 1.09 13.74
N ASN A 305 -12.71 1.10 14.86
CA ASN A 305 -13.05 0.25 16.01
C ASN A 305 -12.71 0.91 17.35
N GLY A 306 -12.89 0.18 18.45
CA GLY A 306 -12.66 0.69 19.79
C GLY A 306 -13.62 1.84 20.11
N ASN A 307 -13.10 3.02 20.38
CA ASN A 307 -13.89 4.21 20.72
C ASN A 307 -14.30 5.06 19.50
N ALA A 308 -14.01 4.61 18.28
CA ALA A 308 -14.33 5.33 17.06
C ALA A 308 -15.84 5.24 16.73
N THR A 309 -16.64 6.09 17.35
CA THR A 309 -18.07 6.18 17.09
C THR A 309 -18.36 6.91 15.77
N TRP A 310 -19.50 6.60 15.14
CA TRP A 310 -19.93 7.28 13.92
C TRP A 310 -19.98 8.79 14.07
N LYS A 311 -20.78 9.28 15.02
CA LYS A 311 -21.01 10.72 15.21
C LYS A 311 -19.80 11.48 15.76
N GLY A 312 -19.02 10.83 16.65
CA GLY A 312 -17.93 11.52 17.37
C GLY A 312 -16.60 11.52 16.62
N VAL A 313 -16.36 10.54 15.76
CA VAL A 313 -15.04 10.30 15.15
C VAL A 313 -15.15 10.13 13.64
N ILE A 314 -15.89 9.12 13.17
CA ILE A 314 -15.82 8.68 11.76
C ILE A 314 -16.44 9.72 10.83
N LYS A 315 -17.65 10.19 11.14
CA LYS A 315 -18.33 11.21 10.32
C LYS A 315 -17.53 12.53 10.28
N PRO A 316 -17.05 13.11 11.39
CA PRO A 316 -16.18 14.28 11.37
C PRO A 316 -14.87 14.09 10.59
N TYR A 317 -14.27 12.88 10.62
CA TYR A 317 -13.12 12.53 9.80
C TYR A 317 -13.49 12.54 8.31
N ALA A 318 -14.56 11.83 7.94
CA ALA A 318 -15.04 11.77 6.56
C ALA A 318 -15.38 13.16 5.98
N GLU A 319 -16.01 14.04 6.79
CA GLU A 319 -16.33 15.41 6.41
C GLU A 319 -15.11 16.29 6.16
N LYS A 320 -13.92 15.89 6.62
CA LYS A 320 -12.63 16.55 6.29
C LYS A 320 -11.98 15.98 5.04
N VAL A 321 -12.04 14.66 4.84
CA VAL A 321 -11.35 13.97 3.76
C VAL A 321 -12.14 14.04 2.43
N ILE A 322 -13.47 13.85 2.46
CA ILE A 322 -14.31 13.85 1.25
C ILE A 322 -14.15 15.13 0.42
N PRO A 323 -14.19 16.36 1.01
CA PRO A 323 -14.01 17.59 0.24
C PRO A 323 -12.67 17.69 -0.49
N VAL A 324 -11.62 17.06 0.06
CA VAL A 324 -10.28 17.02 -0.56
C VAL A 324 -10.32 16.19 -1.84
N ILE A 325 -10.93 15.02 -1.80
CA ILE A 325 -11.14 14.17 -2.99
C ILE A 325 -12.02 14.92 -4.01
N ARG A 326 -13.16 15.47 -3.56
CA ARG A 326 -14.13 16.17 -4.42
C ARG A 326 -13.57 17.39 -5.14
N LYS A 327 -12.56 18.05 -4.58
CA LYS A 327 -11.86 19.16 -5.22
C LYS A 327 -11.17 18.74 -6.51
N ASN A 328 -10.65 17.53 -6.58
CA ASN A 328 -9.86 17.01 -7.67
C ASN A 328 -10.69 16.06 -8.56
N ASP A 329 -11.45 15.18 -7.94
CA ASP A 329 -12.27 14.13 -8.56
C ASP A 329 -13.72 14.27 -8.07
N LYS A 330 -14.57 14.85 -8.92
CA LYS A 330 -15.91 15.35 -8.51
C LYS A 330 -16.95 14.24 -8.42
N ASP A 331 -16.80 13.19 -9.18
CA ASP A 331 -17.80 12.14 -9.39
C ASP A 331 -17.34 10.75 -8.90
N ALA A 332 -16.13 10.62 -8.39
CA ALA A 332 -15.65 9.38 -7.80
C ALA A 332 -16.60 8.80 -6.74
N VAL A 333 -16.71 7.49 -6.70
CA VAL A 333 -17.38 6.79 -5.60
C VAL A 333 -16.43 6.75 -4.40
N ILE A 334 -16.96 7.09 -3.22
CA ILE A 334 -16.22 7.07 -1.96
C ILE A 334 -16.89 6.10 -1.00
N ILE A 335 -16.12 5.18 -0.42
CA ILE A 335 -16.56 4.23 0.59
C ILE A 335 -16.06 4.71 1.95
N VAL A 336 -16.92 4.66 2.96
CA VAL A 336 -16.61 5.09 4.32
C VAL A 336 -16.88 3.94 5.28
N GLY A 337 -15.86 3.48 6.00
CA GLY A 337 -15.99 2.49 7.06
C GLY A 337 -16.95 2.93 8.16
N THR A 338 -17.61 1.97 8.77
CA THR A 338 -18.59 2.21 9.86
C THR A 338 -18.05 1.69 11.20
N PRO A 339 -18.63 2.03 12.35
CA PRO A 339 -18.10 1.59 13.63
C PRO A 339 -18.08 0.06 13.78
N THR A 340 -17.33 -0.42 14.79
CA THR A 340 -17.26 -1.83 15.16
C THR A 340 -16.80 -2.71 14.01
N TRP A 341 -15.58 -2.39 13.48
CA TRP A 341 -15.01 -3.08 12.32
C TRP A 341 -15.96 -3.12 11.11
N SER A 342 -16.54 -1.99 10.77
CA SER A 342 -17.48 -1.81 9.65
C SER A 342 -18.72 -2.70 9.72
N GLN A 343 -19.29 -2.89 10.96
CA GLN A 343 -20.51 -3.68 11.16
C GLN A 343 -21.73 -2.84 11.55
N ASP A 344 -21.54 -1.67 12.20
CA ASP A 344 -22.64 -0.85 12.73
C ASP A 344 -23.15 0.17 11.70
N ILE A 345 -23.54 -0.34 10.53
CA ILE A 345 -24.05 0.47 9.41
C ILE A 345 -25.36 1.21 9.74
N ASP A 346 -26.12 0.74 10.72
CA ASP A 346 -27.33 1.40 11.20
C ASP A 346 -27.07 2.77 11.84
N GLN A 347 -25.87 3.00 12.39
CA GLN A 347 -25.46 4.32 12.87
C GLN A 347 -25.29 5.32 11.72
N ALA A 348 -24.75 4.87 10.58
CA ALA A 348 -24.66 5.68 9.38
C ALA A 348 -26.04 5.94 8.75
N LEU A 349 -26.95 4.94 8.76
CA LEU A 349 -28.32 5.13 8.32
C LEU A 349 -29.05 6.19 9.13
N ALA A 350 -28.85 6.21 10.44
CA ALA A 350 -29.50 7.19 11.33
C ALA A 350 -29.02 8.63 11.14
N ASP A 351 -27.78 8.82 10.69
CA ASP A 351 -27.18 10.16 10.46
C ASP A 351 -26.20 10.11 9.27
N PRO A 352 -26.68 9.98 8.03
CA PRO A 352 -25.81 9.80 6.86
C PRO A 352 -25.01 11.06 6.53
N LEU A 353 -23.92 10.86 5.79
CA LEU A 353 -23.15 11.94 5.16
C LEU A 353 -23.99 12.63 4.08
N LYS A 354 -23.78 13.93 3.92
CA LYS A 354 -24.53 14.76 2.94
C LYS A 354 -23.69 15.04 1.69
N TYR A 355 -23.19 13.96 1.08
CA TYR A 355 -22.43 14.02 -0.17
C TYR A 355 -22.98 13.00 -1.14
N ASP A 356 -22.98 13.34 -2.42
CA ASP A 356 -23.31 12.40 -3.49
C ASP A 356 -22.19 11.36 -3.67
N ASN A 357 -22.50 10.23 -4.26
CA ASN A 357 -21.56 9.14 -4.57
C ASN A 357 -20.78 8.64 -3.35
N VAL A 358 -21.41 8.58 -2.19
CA VAL A 358 -20.86 7.98 -0.98
C VAL A 358 -21.58 6.68 -0.67
N MET A 359 -20.81 5.63 -0.35
CA MET A 359 -21.27 4.33 0.13
C MET A 359 -20.69 4.04 1.50
N TYR A 360 -21.34 3.15 2.23
CA TYR A 360 -20.94 2.78 3.59
C TYR A 360 -20.42 1.35 3.61
N ALA A 361 -19.22 1.16 4.16
CA ALA A 361 -18.62 -0.17 4.25
C ALA A 361 -19.39 -1.03 5.24
N LEU A 362 -19.65 -2.27 4.83
CA LEU A 362 -20.03 -3.38 5.69
C LEU A 362 -18.98 -4.46 5.54
N HIS A 363 -18.44 -4.95 6.66
CA HIS A 363 -17.54 -6.10 6.69
C HIS A 363 -18.18 -7.26 7.42
N PHE A 364 -17.96 -8.47 6.92
CA PHE A 364 -18.41 -9.68 7.60
C PHE A 364 -17.46 -10.85 7.37
N TYR A 365 -17.42 -11.73 8.34
CA TYR A 365 -16.79 -13.04 8.26
C TYR A 365 -17.86 -14.10 8.53
N ALA A 366 -18.16 -14.93 7.54
CA ALA A 366 -19.42 -15.66 7.47
C ALA A 366 -19.62 -16.66 8.63
N ALA A 367 -18.55 -17.26 9.14
CA ALA A 367 -18.64 -18.17 10.28
C ALA A 367 -18.93 -17.47 11.62
N THR A 368 -18.74 -16.13 11.71
CA THR A 368 -19.08 -15.33 12.90
C THR A 368 -20.35 -14.51 12.71
N HIS A 369 -20.48 -13.84 11.57
CA HIS A 369 -21.52 -12.86 11.27
C HIS A 369 -22.65 -13.54 10.49
N THR A 370 -23.65 -14.01 11.21
CA THR A 370 -24.74 -14.83 10.67
C THR A 370 -26.03 -14.03 10.43
N ASP A 371 -27.20 -14.59 10.72
CA ASP A 371 -28.50 -13.99 10.43
C ASP A 371 -28.67 -12.59 11.05
N TRP A 372 -28.19 -12.37 12.24
CA TRP A 372 -28.32 -11.09 12.95
C TRP A 372 -27.73 -9.90 12.18
N LEU A 373 -26.56 -10.09 11.53
CA LEU A 373 -25.94 -9.01 10.73
C LEU A 373 -26.57 -8.92 9.34
N ARG A 374 -27.01 -10.05 8.75
CA ARG A 374 -27.80 -10.04 7.49
C ARG A 374 -29.12 -9.29 7.65
N GLU A 375 -29.85 -9.51 8.75
CA GLU A 375 -31.09 -8.79 9.04
C GLU A 375 -30.86 -7.29 9.22
N ARG A 376 -29.79 -6.90 9.95
CA ARG A 376 -29.34 -5.51 10.06
C ARG A 376 -29.06 -4.92 8.68
N THR A 377 -28.31 -5.65 7.85
CA THR A 377 -27.95 -5.22 6.49
C THR A 377 -29.19 -5.00 5.62
N GLU A 378 -30.09 -5.97 5.59
CA GLU A 378 -31.33 -5.86 4.81
C GLU A 378 -32.19 -4.70 5.28
N LYS A 379 -32.28 -4.48 6.59
CA LYS A 379 -32.98 -3.31 7.17
C LYS A 379 -32.36 -1.99 6.74
N CYS A 380 -31.02 -1.90 6.72
CA CYS A 380 -30.33 -0.68 6.30
C CYS A 380 -30.48 -0.40 4.80
N ILE A 381 -30.42 -1.43 3.95
CA ILE A 381 -30.69 -1.30 2.52
C ILE A 381 -32.12 -0.82 2.28
N ASN A 382 -33.10 -1.44 2.93
CA ASN A 382 -34.51 -1.04 2.83
C ASN A 382 -34.76 0.36 3.40
N GLY A 383 -33.91 0.83 4.31
CA GLY A 383 -33.89 2.20 4.83
C GLY A 383 -33.25 3.22 3.88
N GLY A 384 -32.71 2.79 2.75
CA GLY A 384 -32.12 3.66 1.73
C GLY A 384 -30.60 3.88 1.86
N LEU A 385 -29.90 3.09 2.69
CA LEU A 385 -28.44 3.22 2.86
C LEU A 385 -27.72 2.51 1.71
N PRO A 386 -26.86 3.19 0.92
CA PRO A 386 -26.01 2.57 -0.09
C PRO A 386 -24.83 1.86 0.59
N ILE A 387 -24.79 0.53 0.52
CA ILE A 387 -23.79 -0.31 1.17
C ILE A 387 -22.84 -0.88 0.14
N PHE A 388 -21.53 -0.94 0.49
CA PHE A 388 -20.52 -1.70 -0.20
C PHE A 388 -19.88 -2.68 0.80
N VAL A 389 -19.84 -3.96 0.48
CA VAL A 389 -19.08 -4.94 1.26
C VAL A 389 -17.65 -4.95 0.75
N SER A 390 -16.85 -4.00 1.19
CA SER A 390 -15.46 -3.86 0.71
C SER A 390 -14.54 -4.95 1.24
N GLU A 391 -14.97 -5.69 2.27
CA GLU A 391 -14.26 -6.85 2.79
C GLU A 391 -15.23 -7.91 3.32
N PHE A 392 -15.01 -9.18 2.93
CA PHE A 392 -15.66 -10.32 3.59
C PHE A 392 -14.79 -11.57 3.55
N GLY A 393 -14.93 -12.43 4.56
CA GLY A 393 -14.29 -13.73 4.65
C GLY A 393 -15.28 -14.89 4.76
N CYS A 394 -14.88 -16.09 4.30
CA CYS A 394 -15.65 -17.32 4.49
C CYS A 394 -15.50 -17.89 5.90
N CYS A 395 -14.40 -17.56 6.57
CA CYS A 395 -14.02 -18.02 7.90
C CYS A 395 -14.65 -17.21 9.03
N ASP A 396 -14.19 -17.43 10.26
CA ASP A 396 -14.55 -16.59 11.39
C ASP A 396 -13.80 -15.23 11.38
N ALA A 397 -14.19 -14.33 12.28
CA ALA A 397 -13.68 -12.97 12.35
C ALA A 397 -12.19 -12.85 12.74
N SER A 398 -11.53 -13.94 13.13
CA SER A 398 -10.08 -13.95 13.34
C SER A 398 -9.29 -13.98 12.02
N GLY A 399 -9.95 -14.28 10.90
CA GLY A 399 -9.33 -14.53 9.60
C GLY A 399 -8.71 -15.94 9.48
N ASN A 400 -8.61 -16.69 10.56
CA ASN A 400 -7.91 -17.99 10.61
C ASN A 400 -8.71 -19.13 11.28
N GLY A 401 -10.01 -18.97 11.47
CA GLY A 401 -10.92 -20.05 11.93
C GLY A 401 -11.47 -20.86 10.77
N GLY A 402 -12.35 -21.81 11.08
CA GLY A 402 -12.98 -22.65 10.04
C GLY A 402 -13.83 -21.85 9.06
N ASN A 403 -13.86 -22.27 7.80
CA ASN A 403 -14.73 -21.71 6.78
C ASN A 403 -16.17 -22.24 6.94
N ASP A 404 -17.17 -21.37 6.81
CA ASP A 404 -18.59 -21.72 6.71
C ASP A 404 -19.16 -21.27 5.36
N PHE A 405 -19.03 -22.16 4.37
CA PHE A 405 -19.50 -21.88 3.02
C PHE A 405 -21.02 -21.79 2.91
N ALA A 406 -21.76 -22.45 3.81
CA ALA A 406 -23.21 -22.36 3.81
C ALA A 406 -23.68 -20.95 4.27
N GLN A 407 -23.02 -20.37 5.27
CA GLN A 407 -23.27 -19.00 5.67
C GLN A 407 -22.76 -18.00 4.63
N THR A 408 -21.61 -18.26 4.03
CA THR A 408 -21.08 -17.43 2.92
C THR A 408 -22.07 -17.36 1.76
N GLU A 409 -22.62 -18.49 1.35
CA GLU A 409 -23.62 -18.57 0.29
C GLU A 409 -24.88 -17.76 0.61
N LYS A 410 -25.38 -17.82 1.87
CA LYS A 410 -26.52 -16.99 2.30
C LYS A 410 -26.22 -15.51 2.22
N TRP A 411 -25.00 -15.10 2.61
CA TRP A 411 -24.55 -13.73 2.48
C TRP A 411 -24.51 -13.26 1.04
N LEU A 412 -23.82 -13.98 0.16
CA LEU A 412 -23.65 -13.56 -1.22
C LEU A 412 -24.98 -13.55 -2.00
N LYS A 413 -25.88 -14.49 -1.71
CA LYS A 413 -27.27 -14.45 -2.24
C LYS A 413 -28.05 -13.21 -1.79
N LEU A 414 -27.87 -12.77 -0.55
CA LEU A 414 -28.47 -11.53 -0.06
C LEU A 414 -27.90 -10.33 -0.81
N LEU A 415 -26.59 -10.26 -0.96
CA LEU A 415 -25.92 -9.16 -1.66
C LEU A 415 -26.32 -9.11 -3.14
N ASP A 416 -26.38 -10.26 -3.80
CA ASP A 416 -26.81 -10.36 -5.20
C ASP A 416 -28.28 -9.95 -5.38
N LYS A 417 -29.16 -10.32 -4.44
CA LYS A 417 -30.59 -9.89 -4.44
C LYS A 417 -30.73 -8.37 -4.50
N TYR A 418 -29.85 -7.64 -3.81
CA TYR A 418 -29.90 -6.18 -3.71
C TYR A 418 -28.88 -5.47 -4.62
N GLY A 419 -28.07 -6.19 -5.37
CA GLY A 419 -27.02 -5.62 -6.22
C GLY A 419 -25.90 -4.95 -5.42
N VAL A 420 -25.66 -5.39 -4.19
CA VAL A 420 -24.60 -4.87 -3.32
C VAL A 420 -23.26 -5.42 -3.76
N SER A 421 -22.32 -4.55 -4.07
CA SER A 421 -20.94 -4.92 -4.48
C SER A 421 -20.12 -5.47 -3.31
N TYR A 422 -19.16 -6.37 -3.62
CA TYR A 422 -18.35 -7.01 -2.60
C TYR A 422 -16.94 -7.41 -3.05
N CYS A 423 -15.99 -7.43 -2.09
CA CYS A 423 -14.63 -7.94 -2.26
C CYS A 423 -14.31 -9.01 -1.22
N ASN A 424 -13.79 -10.16 -1.66
CA ASN A 424 -13.35 -11.21 -0.75
C ASN A 424 -11.98 -10.88 -0.15
N TRP A 425 -11.80 -11.09 1.11
CA TRP A 425 -10.54 -11.10 1.82
C TRP A 425 -10.01 -12.54 1.89
N ASN A 426 -8.83 -12.95 1.34
CA ASN A 426 -7.84 -12.09 0.70
C ASN A 426 -7.00 -12.79 -0.36
N LEU A 427 -6.40 -12.01 -1.24
CA LEU A 427 -5.44 -12.42 -2.25
C LEU A 427 -4.04 -12.53 -1.63
N ALA A 428 -3.75 -13.64 -0.99
CA ALA A 428 -2.45 -13.97 -0.41
C ALA A 428 -2.27 -15.48 -0.27
N ASN A 429 -1.07 -15.88 0.07
CA ASN A 429 -0.69 -17.26 0.43
C ASN A 429 -0.26 -17.38 1.90
N LYS A 430 -0.81 -16.53 2.76
CA LYS A 430 -0.60 -16.60 4.20
C LYS A 430 -1.21 -17.89 4.74
N ASN A 431 -0.55 -18.54 5.69
CA ASN A 431 -1.09 -19.74 6.33
C ASN A 431 -2.26 -19.39 7.27
N GLU A 432 -3.39 -19.05 6.66
CA GLU A 432 -4.64 -18.73 7.35
C GLU A 432 -5.86 -19.08 6.48
N SER A 433 -7.01 -19.30 7.10
CA SER A 433 -8.23 -19.77 6.42
C SER A 433 -8.82 -18.76 5.42
N SER A 434 -8.60 -17.46 5.62
CA SER A 434 -9.06 -16.41 4.73
C SER A 434 -8.24 -16.29 3.45
N SER A 435 -6.99 -16.76 3.44
CA SER A 435 -6.13 -16.69 2.24
C SER A 435 -6.67 -17.54 1.10
N CYS A 436 -6.72 -17.00 -0.11
CA CYS A 436 -7.16 -17.74 -1.30
C CYS A 436 -6.16 -18.77 -1.79
N PHE A 437 -4.91 -18.68 -1.38
CA PHE A 437 -3.84 -19.58 -1.84
C PHE A 437 -3.19 -20.31 -0.68
N LYS A 438 -2.74 -21.53 -0.97
CA LYS A 438 -1.87 -22.27 -0.05
C LYS A 438 -0.52 -21.57 0.09
N GLU A 439 0.14 -21.72 1.23
CA GLU A 439 1.45 -21.15 1.51
C GLU A 439 2.52 -21.45 0.45
N SER A 440 2.41 -22.64 -0.19
CA SER A 440 3.31 -23.08 -1.26
C SER A 440 3.05 -22.42 -2.62
N ALA A 441 1.91 -21.75 -2.80
CA ALA A 441 1.56 -21.13 -4.07
C ALA A 441 2.43 -19.92 -4.37
N LYS A 442 2.80 -19.74 -5.63
CA LYS A 442 3.52 -18.56 -6.10
C LYS A 442 2.55 -17.40 -6.35
N ALA A 443 3.04 -16.18 -6.18
CA ALA A 443 2.27 -14.98 -6.43
C ALA A 443 2.24 -14.54 -7.91
N ASP A 444 2.65 -15.40 -8.85
CA ASP A 444 2.90 -15.06 -10.27
C ASP A 444 1.66 -15.08 -11.18
N GLY A 445 0.48 -15.34 -10.62
CA GLY A 445 -0.77 -15.39 -11.38
C GLY A 445 -0.99 -16.65 -12.22
N LYS A 446 -0.04 -17.59 -12.22
CA LYS A 446 -0.14 -18.86 -13.00
C LYS A 446 -0.61 -20.01 -12.13
N TRP A 447 -1.80 -19.84 -11.56
CA TRP A 447 -2.33 -20.78 -10.58
C TRP A 447 -3.08 -21.95 -11.20
N SER A 448 -2.89 -23.12 -10.62
CA SER A 448 -3.63 -24.35 -10.87
C SER A 448 -4.57 -24.67 -9.70
N ASP A 449 -5.47 -25.63 -9.86
CA ASP A 449 -6.37 -26.05 -8.78
C ASP A 449 -5.64 -26.53 -7.52
N SER A 450 -4.38 -26.97 -7.66
CA SER A 450 -3.55 -27.40 -6.52
C SER A 450 -3.03 -26.25 -5.67
N ASP A 451 -3.00 -25.02 -6.20
CA ASP A 451 -2.49 -23.83 -5.52
C ASP A 451 -3.53 -23.16 -4.63
N TYR A 452 -4.83 -23.39 -4.91
CA TYR A 452 -5.90 -22.78 -4.14
C TYR A 452 -6.05 -23.41 -2.75
N SER A 453 -6.32 -22.55 -1.76
CA SER A 453 -6.85 -22.97 -0.48
C SER A 453 -8.32 -23.45 -0.66
N GLU A 454 -8.92 -23.93 0.42
CA GLU A 454 -10.34 -24.27 0.43
C GLU A 454 -11.22 -23.03 0.16
N SER A 455 -10.89 -21.90 0.81
CA SER A 455 -11.55 -20.62 0.59
C SER A 455 -11.39 -20.16 -0.86
N GLY A 456 -10.16 -20.13 -1.39
CA GLY A 456 -9.89 -19.68 -2.74
C GLY A 456 -10.58 -20.50 -3.82
N ALA A 457 -10.59 -21.83 -3.69
CA ALA A 457 -11.30 -22.72 -4.61
C ALA A 457 -12.81 -22.45 -4.63
N TRP A 458 -13.41 -22.23 -3.45
CA TRP A 458 -14.83 -21.94 -3.32
C TRP A 458 -15.20 -20.57 -3.90
N ILE A 459 -14.44 -19.53 -3.56
CA ILE A 459 -14.66 -18.16 -4.04
C ILE A 459 -14.48 -18.07 -5.56
N ARG A 460 -13.42 -18.67 -6.12
CA ARG A 460 -13.22 -18.73 -7.58
C ARG A 460 -14.42 -19.37 -8.28
N LYS A 461 -14.92 -20.48 -7.75
CA LYS A 461 -16.11 -21.15 -8.29
C LYS A 461 -17.34 -20.24 -8.21
N TRP A 462 -17.52 -19.50 -7.12
CA TRP A 462 -18.63 -18.55 -6.96
C TRP A 462 -18.57 -17.45 -8.02
N PHE A 463 -17.45 -16.76 -8.13
CA PHE A 463 -17.28 -15.64 -9.08
C PHE A 463 -17.47 -16.07 -10.55
N ARG A 464 -16.99 -17.25 -10.92
CA ARG A 464 -17.15 -17.79 -12.29
C ARG A 464 -18.60 -18.11 -12.67
N ASN A 465 -19.46 -18.34 -11.70
CA ASN A 465 -20.86 -18.74 -11.92
C ASN A 465 -21.84 -17.57 -11.79
N HIS A 466 -21.38 -16.42 -11.38
CA HIS A 466 -22.17 -15.21 -11.15
C HIS A 466 -21.55 -14.00 -11.83
#